data_162ccd0e98dc6ed82dd851acd0e0a5e3
#
_entry.id   162ccd0e98dc6ed82dd851acd0e0a5e3
#
_cell.length_a   1.000
_cell.length_b   1.000
_cell.length_c   1.000
_cell.angle_alpha   90.00
_cell.angle_beta   90.00
_cell.angle_gamma   90.00
#
_symmetry.space_group_name_H-M   'P 1'
#
loop_
_entity.id
_entity.type
_entity.pdbx_description
1 polymer ?
#
loop_
_entity_poly.entity_id
_entity_poly.type
_entity_poly.pdbx_seq_one_letter_code
_entity_poly.pdbx_strand_id
1 'polypeptide(L)'
;MSSGFACTAQNGPVYDYRKGDVLLEVHTALISDDPRCETAFANAMDQAQFEGCCGKLEDNYHFAYLIAHLAHHFRFYGAGIKLILDLAVMLQRCRIDEKAVLTLCEKAGLAQFAKIVLTVCYRWYGVGTPYVDDTADCESFLVSYGAFGNADRNKSAVIARRQMEQGEKARPLRSKLRLAFPAYSQMRRIPYIRFLDGHPWLTPYAWCYRLIYNTRHRKDFMVRTARGLDSDDAYAAAKEELEFFKEMGLL
;
A
#
# COMPACT_ATOMS: atom_id res chain seq x y z
N MET A 1 25.53 22.66 1.97
CA MET A 1 26.27 21.61 1.23
C MET A 1 25.23 20.75 0.51
N SER A 2 25.39 20.50 -0.78
CA SER A 2 24.50 19.60 -1.54
C SER A 2 24.83 18.16 -1.13
N SER A 3 23.82 17.37 -0.72
CA SER A 3 23.98 15.95 -0.35
C SER A 3 24.41 15.07 -1.51
N GLY A 4 24.33 15.58 -2.74
CA GLY A 4 24.61 14.85 -3.99
C GLY A 4 23.51 13.86 -4.38
N PHE A 5 22.36 13.84 -3.68
CA PHE A 5 21.17 13.09 -4.10
C PHE A 5 20.33 13.93 -5.08
N ALA A 6 19.85 13.28 -6.15
CA ALA A 6 18.94 13.87 -7.11
C ALA A 6 17.54 13.24 -6.97
N CYS A 7 16.48 14.05 -6.96
CA CYS A 7 15.12 13.55 -7.00
C CYS A 7 14.83 12.97 -8.39
N THR A 8 14.59 11.66 -8.46
CA THR A 8 14.36 10.92 -9.71
C THR A 8 12.90 10.63 -9.98
N ALA A 9 12.07 10.54 -8.92
CA ALA A 9 10.62 10.33 -9.04
C ALA A 9 9.86 10.95 -7.88
N GLN A 10 8.56 11.16 -8.09
CA GLN A 10 7.60 11.56 -7.07
C GLN A 10 6.28 10.84 -7.33
N ASN A 11 5.80 10.11 -6.34
CA ASN A 11 4.53 9.39 -6.39
C ASN A 11 3.64 9.85 -5.21
N GLY A 12 2.83 10.89 -5.45
CA GLY A 12 2.07 11.51 -4.37
C GLY A 12 2.99 12.07 -3.29
N PRO A 13 2.88 11.64 -2.02
CA PRO A 13 3.73 12.10 -0.91
C PRO A 13 5.10 11.42 -0.84
N VAL A 14 5.42 10.49 -1.73
CA VAL A 14 6.69 9.75 -1.76
C VAL A 14 7.62 10.33 -2.80
N TYR A 15 8.85 10.65 -2.38
CA TYR A 15 9.91 11.20 -3.23
C TYR A 15 11.08 10.24 -3.27
N ASP A 16 11.47 9.82 -4.47
CA ASP A 16 12.63 8.97 -4.70
C ASP A 16 13.85 9.83 -5.00
N TYR A 17 14.88 9.67 -4.19
CA TYR A 17 16.19 10.31 -4.40
C TYR A 17 17.23 9.24 -4.70
N ARG A 18 18.11 9.50 -5.67
CA ARG A 18 19.21 8.59 -6.01
C ARG A 18 20.56 9.28 -5.96
N LYS A 19 21.57 8.49 -5.53
CA LYS A 19 22.98 8.82 -5.61
C LYS A 19 23.75 7.53 -5.91
N GLY A 20 24.21 7.35 -7.14
CA GLY A 20 24.72 6.07 -7.63
C GLY A 20 23.65 4.98 -7.49
N ASP A 21 23.99 3.86 -6.87
CA ASP A 21 23.09 2.73 -6.64
C ASP A 21 22.21 2.88 -5.39
N VAL A 22 22.40 3.95 -4.60
CA VAL A 22 21.62 4.18 -3.38
C VAL A 22 20.28 4.86 -3.73
N LEU A 23 19.19 4.22 -3.35
CA LEU A 23 17.84 4.78 -3.38
C LEU A 23 17.44 5.24 -1.97
N LEU A 24 16.95 6.47 -1.85
CA LEU A 24 16.34 7.00 -0.64
C LEU A 24 14.91 7.43 -0.95
N GLU A 25 13.94 6.80 -0.31
CA GLU A 25 12.53 7.19 -0.37
C GLU A 25 12.21 8.13 0.79
N VAL A 26 11.70 9.31 0.48
CA VAL A 26 11.26 10.31 1.47
C VAL A 26 9.74 10.42 1.41
N HIS A 27 9.10 10.11 2.52
CA HIS A 27 7.65 10.20 2.67
C HIS A 27 7.27 11.49 3.39
N THR A 28 6.39 12.29 2.80
CA THR A 28 5.82 13.51 3.42
C THR A 28 4.48 13.24 4.10
N ALA A 29 3.92 12.05 3.93
CA ALA A 29 2.81 11.50 4.69
C ALA A 29 3.05 10.01 4.89
N LEU A 30 2.67 9.47 6.05
CA LEU A 30 2.90 8.05 6.36
C LEU A 30 2.04 7.13 5.48
N ILE A 31 0.76 7.47 5.30
CA ILE A 31 -0.20 6.72 4.47
C ILE A 31 -1.05 7.74 3.70
N SER A 32 -1.35 7.46 2.44
CA SER A 32 -2.07 8.40 1.56
C SER A 32 -3.08 7.75 0.61
N ASP A 33 -3.34 6.46 0.76
CA ASP A 33 -4.18 5.66 -0.14
C ASP A 33 -5.48 5.14 0.50
N ASP A 34 -5.61 5.25 1.82
CA ASP A 34 -6.83 4.99 2.58
C ASP A 34 -7.17 6.22 3.44
N PRO A 35 -8.31 6.90 3.21
CA PRO A 35 -8.68 8.12 3.95
C PRO A 35 -8.79 7.93 5.47
N ARG A 36 -9.16 6.73 5.95
CA ARG A 36 -9.24 6.42 7.38
C ARG A 36 -7.83 6.37 7.99
N CYS A 37 -6.93 5.66 7.33
CA CYS A 37 -5.52 5.61 7.74
C CYS A 37 -4.85 6.98 7.63
N GLU A 38 -5.09 7.73 6.54
CA GLU A 38 -4.57 9.09 6.38
C GLU A 38 -4.99 10.00 7.53
N THR A 39 -6.25 9.94 7.94
CA THR A 39 -6.77 10.71 9.09
C THR A 39 -6.18 10.23 10.41
N ALA A 40 -6.10 8.91 10.65
CA ALA A 40 -5.59 8.35 11.89
C ALA A 40 -4.10 8.65 12.11
N PHE A 41 -3.32 8.77 11.04
CA PHE A 41 -1.87 9.00 11.07
C PHE A 41 -1.46 10.42 10.61
N ALA A 42 -2.40 11.37 10.52
CA ALA A 42 -2.11 12.74 10.06
C ALA A 42 -1.18 13.52 10.99
N ASN A 43 -1.18 13.21 12.29
CA ASN A 43 -0.42 13.91 13.32
C ASN A 43 0.93 13.25 13.67
N ALA A 44 1.54 12.53 12.73
CA ALA A 44 2.78 11.78 12.96
C ALA A 44 3.93 12.66 13.50
N MET A 45 4.04 13.90 13.03
CA MET A 45 5.07 14.82 13.49
C MET A 45 4.88 15.23 14.95
N ASP A 46 3.62 15.32 15.42
CA ASP A 46 3.29 15.64 16.82
C ASP A 46 3.59 14.45 17.75
N GLN A 47 3.62 13.22 17.19
CA GLN A 47 3.95 11.98 17.90
C GLN A 47 5.45 11.64 17.85
N ALA A 48 6.26 12.49 17.23
CA ALA A 48 7.70 12.28 17.10
C ALA A 48 8.47 13.08 18.14
N GLN A 49 9.44 12.44 18.80
CA GLN A 49 10.44 13.09 19.62
C GLN A 49 11.70 13.34 18.78
N PHE A 50 12.21 14.56 18.77
CA PHE A 50 13.35 14.96 17.95
C PHE A 50 14.61 15.17 18.77
N GLU A 51 15.71 14.57 18.29
CA GLU A 51 17.08 14.88 18.71
C GLU A 51 17.85 15.42 17.50
N GLY A 52 18.02 16.73 17.40
CA GLY A 52 18.58 17.38 16.22
C GLY A 52 17.71 17.14 14.98
N CYS A 53 18.26 16.45 13.96
CA CYS A 53 17.55 16.12 12.72
C CYS A 53 16.87 14.75 12.76
N CYS A 54 17.05 13.98 13.85
CA CYS A 54 16.50 12.63 13.97
C CYS A 54 15.21 12.66 14.79
N GLY A 55 14.11 12.18 14.21
CA GLY A 55 12.84 12.00 14.90
C GLY A 55 12.55 10.52 15.16
N LYS A 56 12.06 10.20 16.36
CA LYS A 56 11.57 8.89 16.73
C LYS A 56 10.09 9.01 17.07
N LEU A 57 9.24 8.25 16.41
CA LEU A 57 7.82 8.13 16.76
C LEU A 57 7.67 7.47 18.14
N GLU A 58 6.61 7.83 18.85
CA GLU A 58 6.19 7.11 20.06
C GLU A 58 5.94 5.63 19.72
N ASP A 59 6.36 4.70 20.59
CA ASP A 59 6.44 3.28 20.26
C ASP A 59 5.07 2.66 19.89
N ASN A 60 3.97 2.99 20.58
CA ASN A 60 2.63 2.47 20.24
C ASN A 60 2.12 3.04 18.91
N TYR A 61 2.39 4.33 18.68
CA TYR A 61 2.02 4.98 17.42
C TYR A 61 2.80 4.38 16.24
N HIS A 62 4.10 4.19 16.43
CA HIS A 62 4.95 3.55 15.41
C HIS A 62 4.50 2.13 15.11
N PHE A 63 4.18 1.35 16.15
CA PHE A 63 3.70 -0.01 15.99
C PHE A 63 2.37 -0.07 15.22
N ALA A 64 1.40 0.79 15.56
CA ALA A 64 0.14 0.89 14.84
C ALA A 64 0.34 1.33 13.38
N TYR A 65 1.28 2.25 13.13
CA TYR A 65 1.66 2.62 11.76
C TYR A 65 2.23 1.44 10.98
N LEU A 66 3.08 0.60 11.58
CA LEU A 66 3.61 -0.59 10.89
C LEU A 66 2.51 -1.60 10.56
N ILE A 67 1.47 -1.75 11.40
CA ILE A 67 0.28 -2.54 11.06
C ILE A 67 -0.44 -1.94 9.85
N ALA A 68 -0.63 -0.63 9.82
CA ALA A 68 -1.29 0.05 8.69
C ALA A 68 -0.44 -0.04 7.40
N HIS A 69 0.87 0.03 7.52
CA HIS A 69 1.80 -0.17 6.40
C HIS A 69 1.74 -1.62 5.89
N LEU A 70 1.65 -2.61 6.78
CA LEU A 70 1.44 -4.00 6.42
C LEU A 70 0.11 -4.19 5.69
N ALA A 71 -0.99 -3.57 6.16
CA ALA A 71 -2.29 -3.59 5.49
C ALA A 71 -2.21 -3.02 4.07
N HIS A 72 -1.46 -1.93 3.87
CA HIS A 72 -1.18 -1.36 2.57
C HIS A 72 -0.48 -2.37 1.64
N HIS A 73 0.55 -3.06 2.14
CA HIS A 73 1.24 -4.11 1.38
C HIS A 73 0.33 -5.28 1.04
N PHE A 74 -0.50 -5.74 1.98
CA PHE A 74 -1.51 -6.77 1.71
C PHE A 74 -2.39 -6.39 0.51
N ARG A 75 -2.90 -5.17 0.51
CA ARG A 75 -3.85 -4.72 -0.52
C ARG A 75 -3.22 -4.51 -1.90
N PHE A 76 -1.96 -4.09 -1.98
CA PHE A 76 -1.43 -3.55 -3.25
C PHE A 76 -0.19 -4.24 -3.79
N TYR A 77 0.69 -4.75 -2.94
CA TYR A 77 2.01 -5.23 -3.37
C TYR A 77 2.31 -6.68 -2.98
N GLY A 78 1.51 -7.27 -2.10
CA GLY A 78 1.85 -8.50 -1.42
C GLY A 78 2.78 -8.24 -0.22
N ALA A 79 2.50 -8.91 0.88
CA ALA A 79 3.23 -8.74 2.14
C ALA A 79 4.04 -9.99 2.44
N GLY A 80 5.31 -9.82 2.77
CA GLY A 80 6.20 -10.92 3.14
C GLY A 80 6.40 -11.06 4.64
N ILE A 81 7.00 -12.17 5.04
CA ILE A 81 7.27 -12.56 6.43
C ILE A 81 8.06 -11.49 7.20
N LYS A 82 8.95 -10.75 6.52
CA LYS A 82 9.77 -9.70 7.14
C LYS A 82 8.94 -8.64 7.86
N LEU A 83 7.80 -8.25 7.32
CA LEU A 83 6.94 -7.22 7.93
C LEU A 83 6.33 -7.71 9.26
N ILE A 84 6.04 -9.00 9.39
CA ILE A 84 5.62 -9.60 10.66
C ILE A 84 6.79 -9.70 11.64
N LEU A 85 7.98 -10.03 11.15
CA LEU A 85 9.19 -10.07 11.99
C LEU A 85 9.51 -8.69 12.58
N ASP A 86 9.37 -7.61 11.81
CA ASP A 86 9.57 -6.24 12.29
C ASP A 86 8.61 -5.93 13.46
N LEU A 87 7.34 -6.33 13.37
CA LEU A 87 6.36 -6.20 14.46
C LEU A 87 6.73 -7.06 15.67
N ALA A 88 7.12 -8.31 15.44
CA ALA A 88 7.50 -9.20 16.53
C ALA A 88 8.73 -8.69 17.31
N VAL A 89 9.72 -8.10 16.61
CA VAL A 89 10.88 -7.46 17.23
C VAL A 89 10.47 -6.25 18.08
N MET A 90 9.52 -5.44 17.63
CA MET A 90 9.01 -4.33 18.43
C MET A 90 8.27 -4.82 19.68
N LEU A 91 7.41 -5.85 19.57
CA LEU A 91 6.73 -6.45 20.72
C LEU A 91 7.73 -6.99 21.76
N GLN A 92 8.87 -7.51 21.29
CA GLN A 92 9.92 -8.04 22.18
C GLN A 92 10.80 -6.94 22.81
N ARG A 93 11.08 -5.86 22.08
CA ARG A 93 12.08 -4.84 22.46
C ARG A 93 11.51 -3.59 23.07
N CYS A 94 10.26 -3.26 22.74
CA CYS A 94 9.58 -2.05 23.20
C CYS A 94 8.46 -2.41 24.18
N ARG A 95 8.01 -1.43 24.97
CA ARG A 95 6.85 -1.59 25.84
C ARG A 95 5.60 -1.18 25.07
N ILE A 96 5.04 -2.12 24.30
CA ILE A 96 3.84 -1.88 23.50
C ILE A 96 2.59 -2.09 24.35
N ASP A 97 1.74 -1.06 24.43
CA ASP A 97 0.38 -1.18 24.93
C ASP A 97 -0.55 -1.60 23.78
N GLU A 98 -0.80 -2.90 23.69
CA GLU A 98 -1.64 -3.46 22.62
C GLU A 98 -3.06 -2.86 22.61
N LYS A 99 -3.61 -2.42 23.76
CA LYS A 99 -4.93 -1.78 23.81
C LYS A 99 -4.89 -0.40 23.15
N ALA A 100 -3.87 0.40 23.44
CA ALA A 100 -3.66 1.69 22.79
C ALA A 100 -3.47 1.53 21.26
N VAL A 101 -2.67 0.54 20.86
CA VAL A 101 -2.46 0.18 19.43
C VAL A 101 -3.79 -0.20 18.77
N LEU A 102 -4.58 -1.11 19.37
CA LEU A 102 -5.85 -1.53 18.83
C LEU A 102 -6.85 -0.36 18.70
N THR A 103 -6.85 0.57 19.67
CA THR A 103 -7.68 1.78 19.62
C THR A 103 -7.30 2.67 18.42
N LEU A 104 -6.00 2.82 18.13
CA LEU A 104 -5.55 3.60 16.97
C LEU A 104 -5.86 2.86 15.66
N CYS A 105 -5.65 1.55 15.62
CA CYS A 105 -6.03 0.71 14.48
C CYS A 105 -7.55 0.72 14.21
N GLU A 106 -8.38 0.81 15.25
CA GLU A 106 -9.84 0.96 15.10
C GLU A 106 -10.20 2.29 14.41
N LYS A 107 -9.58 3.40 14.80
CA LYS A 107 -9.73 4.70 14.11
C LYS A 107 -9.31 4.63 12.64
N ALA A 108 -8.29 3.83 12.34
CA ALA A 108 -7.83 3.57 10.98
C ALA A 108 -8.70 2.55 10.20
N GLY A 109 -9.73 1.96 10.86
CA GLY A 109 -10.58 0.91 10.27
C GLY A 109 -9.86 -0.43 10.11
N LEU A 110 -8.82 -0.69 10.91
CA LEU A 110 -7.96 -1.88 10.84
C LEU A 110 -8.02 -2.76 12.10
N ALA A 111 -9.04 -2.61 12.95
CA ALA A 111 -9.12 -3.32 14.23
C ALA A 111 -9.05 -4.85 14.09
N GLN A 112 -9.80 -5.42 13.14
CA GLN A 112 -9.80 -6.85 12.87
C GLN A 112 -8.44 -7.32 12.33
N PHE A 113 -7.89 -6.61 11.37
CA PHE A 113 -6.57 -6.92 10.81
C PHE A 113 -5.47 -6.87 11.87
N ALA A 114 -5.49 -5.85 12.74
CA ALA A 114 -4.53 -5.74 13.83
C ALA A 114 -4.59 -6.93 14.80
N LYS A 115 -5.78 -7.42 15.15
CA LYS A 115 -5.97 -8.61 15.99
C LYS A 115 -5.39 -9.86 15.33
N ILE A 116 -5.63 -10.04 14.03
CA ILE A 116 -5.08 -11.17 13.25
C ILE A 116 -3.55 -11.09 13.26
N VAL A 117 -2.98 -9.94 12.95
CA VAL A 117 -1.53 -9.72 12.88
C VAL A 117 -0.85 -9.96 14.24
N LEU A 118 -1.42 -9.46 15.33
CA LEU A 118 -0.93 -9.74 16.70
C LEU A 118 -0.97 -11.23 17.02
N THR A 119 -2.04 -11.92 16.62
CA THR A 119 -2.14 -13.37 16.79
C THR A 119 -1.09 -14.12 15.96
N VAL A 120 -0.79 -13.69 14.74
CA VAL A 120 0.31 -14.26 13.92
C VAL A 120 1.66 -14.04 14.61
N CYS A 121 1.92 -12.85 15.19
CA CYS A 121 3.14 -12.60 15.98
C CYS A 121 3.23 -13.57 17.17
N TYR A 122 2.13 -13.81 17.87
CA TYR A 122 2.09 -14.78 18.97
C TYR A 122 2.36 -16.22 18.48
N ARG A 123 1.73 -16.65 17.40
CA ARG A 123 1.87 -18.03 16.89
C ARG A 123 3.28 -18.31 16.33
N TRP A 124 3.86 -17.35 15.62
CA TRP A 124 5.16 -17.57 14.97
C TRP A 124 6.36 -17.29 15.87
N TYR A 125 6.22 -16.33 16.79
CA TYR A 125 7.36 -15.83 17.57
C TYR A 125 7.16 -15.87 19.08
N GLY A 126 5.97 -16.28 19.57
CA GLY A 126 5.66 -16.33 21.00
C GLY A 126 5.55 -14.97 21.67
N VAL A 127 5.31 -13.87 20.91
CA VAL A 127 5.20 -12.49 21.43
C VAL A 127 3.85 -11.88 21.10
N GLY A 128 3.33 -11.03 22.00
CA GLY A 128 2.00 -10.43 21.86
C GLY A 128 0.90 -11.32 22.41
N THR A 129 -0.35 -10.94 22.16
CA THR A 129 -1.56 -11.60 22.65
C THR A 129 -2.34 -12.23 21.50
N PRO A 130 -2.84 -13.47 21.63
CA PRO A 130 -3.74 -14.07 20.65
C PRO A 130 -5.16 -13.49 20.83
N TYR A 131 -5.66 -12.82 19.80
CA TYR A 131 -6.99 -12.18 19.78
C TYR A 131 -8.02 -12.94 18.96
N VAL A 132 -7.57 -13.85 18.08
CA VAL A 132 -8.43 -14.64 17.19
C VAL A 132 -7.98 -16.11 17.20
N ASP A 133 -8.92 -17.02 16.93
CA ASP A 133 -8.64 -18.45 16.97
C ASP A 133 -7.98 -18.95 15.68
N ASP A 134 -8.30 -18.35 14.55
CA ASP A 134 -7.79 -18.76 13.24
C ASP A 134 -7.05 -17.61 12.52
N THR A 135 -5.89 -17.95 11.97
CA THR A 135 -5.02 -17.06 11.18
C THR A 135 -4.47 -17.76 9.94
N ALA A 136 -4.97 -18.97 9.61
CA ALA A 136 -4.40 -19.82 8.56
C ALA A 136 -4.33 -19.13 7.19
N ASP A 137 -5.37 -18.41 6.81
CA ASP A 137 -5.41 -17.71 5.51
C ASP A 137 -4.43 -16.54 5.48
N CYS A 138 -4.29 -15.78 6.57
CA CYS A 138 -3.29 -14.74 6.72
C CYS A 138 -1.86 -15.31 6.64
N GLU A 139 -1.59 -16.40 7.36
CA GLU A 139 -0.30 -17.07 7.37
C GLU A 139 0.06 -17.62 5.98
N SER A 140 -0.90 -18.28 5.32
CA SER A 140 -0.74 -18.79 3.95
C SER A 140 -0.43 -17.68 2.97
N PHE A 141 -1.14 -16.55 3.06
CA PHE A 141 -0.88 -15.37 2.25
C PHE A 141 0.55 -14.86 2.45
N LEU A 142 0.97 -14.62 3.70
CA LEU A 142 2.32 -14.14 4.02
C LEU A 142 3.42 -15.06 3.49
N VAL A 143 3.27 -16.37 3.66
CA VAL A 143 4.24 -17.37 3.18
C VAL A 143 4.30 -17.40 1.66
N SER A 144 3.16 -17.27 0.97
CA SER A 144 3.11 -17.29 -0.50
C SER A 144 3.87 -16.13 -1.15
N TYR A 145 4.02 -15.01 -0.45
CA TYR A 145 4.77 -13.84 -0.91
C TYR A 145 6.24 -13.85 -0.48
N GLY A 146 6.71 -14.87 0.23
CA GLY A 146 8.09 -15.03 0.66
C GLY A 146 8.55 -14.01 1.70
N ALA A 147 9.86 -13.72 1.74
CA ALA A 147 10.43 -12.87 2.78
C ALA A 147 10.03 -11.38 2.65
N PHE A 148 10.03 -10.84 1.44
CA PHE A 148 9.91 -9.39 1.19
C PHE A 148 8.63 -8.97 0.46
N GLY A 149 7.75 -9.90 0.13
CA GLY A 149 6.64 -9.65 -0.78
C GLY A 149 7.07 -9.86 -2.24
N ASN A 150 6.09 -9.89 -3.14
CA ASN A 150 6.35 -10.09 -4.57
C ASN A 150 5.85 -8.89 -5.39
N ALA A 151 6.76 -8.24 -6.10
CA ALA A 151 6.43 -7.13 -7.00
C ALA A 151 5.62 -7.57 -8.24
N ASP A 152 5.62 -8.87 -8.56
CA ASP A 152 4.94 -9.45 -9.73
C ASP A 152 3.48 -9.85 -9.48
N ARG A 153 2.85 -9.28 -8.44
CA ARG A 153 1.43 -9.48 -8.20
C ARG A 153 0.60 -9.21 -9.46
N ASN A 154 -0.42 -10.03 -9.68
CA ASN A 154 -1.32 -9.88 -10.83
C ASN A 154 -2.04 -8.51 -10.81
N LYS A 155 -1.47 -7.53 -11.52
CA LYS A 155 -1.98 -6.14 -11.56
C LYS A 155 -3.37 -6.05 -12.16
N SER A 156 -3.75 -6.99 -13.03
CA SER A 156 -5.09 -7.05 -13.62
C SER A 156 -6.12 -7.42 -12.55
N ALA A 157 -5.81 -8.39 -11.68
CA ALA A 157 -6.67 -8.75 -10.55
C ALA A 157 -6.83 -7.58 -9.57
N VAL A 158 -5.74 -6.85 -9.24
CA VAL A 158 -5.80 -5.65 -8.39
C VAL A 158 -6.68 -4.56 -9.00
N ILE A 159 -6.61 -4.32 -10.31
CA ILE A 159 -7.47 -3.35 -11.01
C ILE A 159 -8.94 -3.78 -10.95
N ALA A 160 -9.22 -5.05 -11.26
CA ALA A 160 -10.57 -5.59 -11.23
C ALA A 160 -11.17 -5.55 -9.81
N ARG A 161 -10.39 -5.94 -8.80
CA ARG A 161 -10.80 -5.89 -7.39
C ARG A 161 -11.15 -4.47 -6.94
N ARG A 162 -10.31 -3.47 -7.25
CA ARG A 162 -10.60 -2.06 -6.93
C ARG A 162 -11.93 -1.56 -7.53
N GLN A 163 -12.30 -2.04 -8.68
CA GLN A 163 -13.61 -1.71 -9.28
C GLN A 163 -14.75 -2.36 -8.51
N MET A 164 -14.56 -3.62 -8.09
CA MET A 164 -15.55 -4.33 -7.27
C MET A 164 -15.71 -3.68 -5.89
N GLU A 165 -14.61 -3.24 -5.25
CA GLU A 165 -14.64 -2.48 -3.99
C GLU A 165 -15.49 -1.20 -4.09
N GLN A 166 -15.51 -0.55 -5.26
CA GLN A 166 -16.32 0.64 -5.53
C GLN A 166 -17.79 0.32 -5.90
N GLY A 167 -18.23 -0.93 -5.74
CA GLY A 167 -19.57 -1.38 -6.09
C GLY A 167 -19.84 -1.43 -7.60
N GLU A 168 -18.80 -1.36 -8.43
CA GLU A 168 -18.93 -1.39 -9.86
C GLU A 168 -18.84 -2.83 -10.40
N LYS A 169 -19.66 -3.14 -11.41
CA LYS A 169 -19.48 -4.39 -12.16
C LYS A 169 -18.16 -4.29 -12.93
N ALA A 170 -17.15 -5.02 -12.49
CA ALA A 170 -15.90 -5.15 -13.22
C ALA A 170 -16.17 -5.85 -14.56
N ARG A 171 -15.90 -5.15 -15.66
CA ARG A 171 -16.03 -5.66 -17.02
C ARG A 171 -14.75 -5.36 -17.79
N PRO A 172 -14.27 -6.28 -18.64
CA PRO A 172 -13.00 -6.11 -19.37
C PRO A 172 -12.88 -4.76 -20.09
N LEU A 173 -13.90 -4.38 -20.85
CA LEU A 173 -13.90 -3.11 -21.59
C LEU A 173 -13.80 -1.89 -20.67
N ARG A 174 -14.58 -1.87 -19.58
CA ARG A 174 -14.57 -0.75 -18.61
C ARG A 174 -13.24 -0.65 -17.89
N SER A 175 -12.66 -1.79 -17.51
CA SER A 175 -11.34 -1.85 -16.86
C SER A 175 -10.24 -1.34 -17.78
N LYS A 176 -10.28 -1.71 -19.07
CA LYS A 176 -9.36 -1.19 -20.09
C LYS A 176 -9.54 0.30 -20.34
N LEU A 177 -10.78 0.79 -20.40
CA LEU A 177 -11.05 2.23 -20.54
C LEU A 177 -10.50 3.02 -19.35
N ARG A 178 -10.67 2.54 -18.11
CA ARG A 178 -10.08 3.19 -16.93
C ARG A 178 -8.56 3.10 -16.90
N LEU A 179 -7.99 2.00 -17.39
CA LEU A 179 -6.54 1.88 -17.56
C LEU A 179 -6.01 2.89 -18.59
N ALA A 180 -6.73 3.09 -19.70
CA ALA A 180 -6.35 4.03 -20.75
C ALA A 180 -6.61 5.48 -20.33
N PHE A 181 -7.74 5.77 -19.70
CA PHE A 181 -8.27 7.09 -19.35
C PHE A 181 -8.53 7.21 -17.84
N PRO A 182 -7.49 7.26 -17.00
CA PRO A 182 -7.64 7.40 -15.56
C PRO A 182 -8.21 8.78 -15.20
N ALA A 183 -8.86 8.86 -14.01
CA ALA A 183 -9.39 10.12 -13.50
C ALA A 183 -8.28 11.14 -13.22
N TYR A 184 -8.63 12.44 -13.25
CA TYR A 184 -7.73 13.53 -12.94
C TYR A 184 -6.98 13.32 -11.62
N SER A 185 -7.67 12.89 -10.56
CA SER A 185 -7.08 12.63 -9.22
C SER A 185 -5.93 11.62 -9.24
N GLN A 186 -6.00 10.64 -10.14
CA GLN A 186 -4.94 9.65 -10.35
C GLN A 186 -3.83 10.19 -11.25
N MET A 187 -4.23 10.90 -12.32
CA MET A 187 -3.30 11.45 -13.32
C MET A 187 -2.36 12.51 -12.74
N ARG A 188 -2.85 13.43 -11.91
CA ARG A 188 -2.05 14.50 -11.31
C ARG A 188 -0.90 14.00 -10.42
N ARG A 189 -0.97 12.74 -9.96
CA ARG A 189 0.07 12.10 -9.13
C ARG A 189 1.21 11.50 -9.96
N ILE A 190 1.09 11.47 -11.29
CA ILE A 190 2.08 10.86 -12.17
C ILE A 190 3.25 11.83 -12.41
N PRO A 191 4.50 11.45 -12.10
CA PRO A 191 5.65 12.39 -12.10
C PRO A 191 5.89 13.11 -13.41
N TYR A 192 5.71 12.42 -14.54
CA TYR A 192 5.94 13.00 -15.88
C TYR A 192 4.73 13.77 -16.44
N ILE A 193 3.66 13.94 -15.65
CA ILE A 193 2.44 14.69 -16.00
C ILE A 193 2.20 15.84 -15.00
N ARG A 194 3.25 16.37 -14.39
CA ARG A 194 3.14 17.46 -13.39
C ARG A 194 2.43 18.71 -13.89
N PHE A 195 2.45 18.96 -15.21
CA PHE A 195 1.73 20.07 -15.81
C PHE A 195 0.21 19.99 -15.61
N LEU A 196 -0.31 18.82 -15.21
CA LEU A 196 -1.73 18.62 -14.94
C LEU A 196 -2.15 19.13 -13.56
N ASP A 197 -1.22 19.30 -12.61
CA ASP A 197 -1.54 19.72 -11.26
C ASP A 197 -2.12 21.14 -11.25
N GLY A 198 -3.30 21.31 -10.64
CA GLY A 198 -4.07 22.54 -10.69
C GLY A 198 -4.85 22.81 -12.00
N HIS A 199 -4.70 21.95 -13.04
CA HIS A 199 -5.30 22.17 -14.36
C HIS A 199 -6.16 20.98 -14.83
N PRO A 200 -7.32 20.68 -14.20
CA PRO A 200 -8.14 19.51 -14.51
C PRO A 200 -8.64 19.47 -15.96
N TRP A 201 -8.79 20.63 -16.61
CA TRP A 201 -9.19 20.75 -18.01
C TRP A 201 -8.14 20.23 -19.01
N LEU A 202 -6.87 20.09 -18.61
CA LEU A 202 -5.81 19.47 -19.42
C LEU A 202 -5.83 17.94 -19.39
N THR A 203 -6.75 17.32 -18.66
CA THR A 203 -6.83 15.85 -18.54
C THR A 203 -6.89 15.13 -19.88
N PRO A 204 -7.66 15.56 -20.91
CA PRO A 204 -7.66 14.89 -22.21
C PRO A 204 -6.27 14.93 -22.89
N TYR A 205 -5.57 16.05 -22.82
CA TYR A 205 -4.21 16.16 -23.33
C TYR A 205 -3.24 15.24 -22.58
N ALA A 206 -3.36 15.19 -21.26
CA ALA A 206 -2.55 14.32 -20.42
C ALA A 206 -2.78 12.81 -20.71
N TRP A 207 -3.99 12.39 -21.09
CA TRP A 207 -4.25 11.02 -21.57
C TRP A 207 -3.44 10.69 -22.84
N CYS A 208 -3.48 11.58 -23.84
CA CYS A 208 -2.70 11.40 -25.06
C CYS A 208 -1.20 11.33 -24.78
N TYR A 209 -0.70 12.27 -23.96
CA TYR A 209 0.70 12.30 -23.58
C TYR A 209 1.13 11.01 -22.85
N ARG A 210 0.31 10.55 -21.88
CA ARG A 210 0.55 9.32 -21.15
C ARG A 210 0.55 8.08 -22.05
N LEU A 211 -0.38 7.99 -22.99
CA LEU A 211 -0.43 6.87 -23.94
C LEU A 211 0.84 6.82 -24.80
N ILE A 212 1.28 7.97 -25.34
CA ILE A 212 2.54 8.06 -26.10
C ILE A 212 3.74 7.68 -25.22
N TYR A 213 3.82 8.21 -24.01
CA TYR A 213 4.89 7.88 -23.07
C TYR A 213 4.94 6.40 -22.77
N ASN A 214 3.80 5.79 -22.44
CA ASN A 214 3.72 4.36 -22.09
C ASN A 214 4.01 3.45 -23.28
N THR A 215 3.61 3.81 -24.51
CA THR A 215 3.95 3.02 -25.70
C THR A 215 5.44 3.02 -26.00
N ARG A 216 6.15 4.08 -25.63
CA ARG A 216 7.62 4.18 -25.80
C ARG A 216 8.41 3.50 -24.69
N HIS A 217 7.96 3.61 -23.42
CA HIS A 217 8.77 3.23 -22.26
C HIS A 217 8.24 2.02 -21.49
N ARG A 218 6.95 1.66 -21.66
CA ARG A 218 6.26 0.63 -20.86
C ARG A 218 5.31 -0.24 -21.70
N LYS A 219 5.60 -0.42 -22.98
CA LYS A 219 4.73 -1.16 -23.92
C LYS A 219 4.37 -2.55 -23.41
N ASP A 220 5.37 -3.35 -23.02
CA ASP A 220 5.16 -4.73 -22.58
C ASP A 220 4.31 -4.81 -21.29
N PHE A 221 4.51 -3.87 -20.39
CA PHE A 221 3.68 -3.76 -19.20
C PHE A 221 2.22 -3.45 -19.54
N MET A 222 1.96 -2.48 -20.42
CA MET A 222 0.60 -2.11 -20.85
C MET A 222 -0.10 -3.26 -21.55
N VAL A 223 0.61 -3.95 -22.46
CA VAL A 223 0.07 -5.09 -23.20
C VAL A 223 -0.23 -6.25 -22.28
N ARG A 224 0.67 -6.61 -21.37
CA ARG A 224 0.43 -7.68 -20.36
C ARG A 224 -0.77 -7.38 -19.49
N THR A 225 -0.86 -6.17 -18.95
CA THR A 225 -1.99 -5.76 -18.09
C THR A 225 -3.31 -5.74 -18.88
N ALA A 226 -3.32 -5.22 -20.11
CA ALA A 226 -4.54 -5.19 -20.93
C ALA A 226 -5.01 -6.61 -21.31
N ARG A 227 -4.09 -7.53 -21.64
CA ARG A 227 -4.41 -8.94 -21.90
C ARG A 227 -4.90 -9.65 -20.65
N GLY A 228 -4.29 -9.40 -19.50
CA GLY A 228 -4.74 -9.97 -18.23
C GLY A 228 -6.16 -9.53 -17.86
N LEU A 229 -6.61 -8.34 -18.28
CA LEU A 229 -7.98 -7.88 -18.08
C LEU A 229 -9.01 -8.55 -19.02
N ASP A 230 -8.59 -9.32 -20.02
CA ASP A 230 -9.48 -10.18 -20.84
C ASP A 230 -9.65 -11.59 -20.26
N SER A 231 -8.84 -11.96 -19.27
CA SER A 231 -8.88 -13.30 -18.67
C SER A 231 -9.94 -13.37 -17.57
N ASP A 232 -10.80 -14.36 -17.64
CA ASP A 232 -11.75 -14.67 -16.57
C ASP A 232 -11.03 -15.00 -15.25
N ASP A 233 -9.80 -15.54 -15.33
CA ASP A 233 -8.96 -15.84 -14.17
C ASP A 233 -8.63 -14.58 -13.35
N ALA A 234 -8.43 -13.43 -14.01
CA ALA A 234 -8.15 -12.18 -13.30
C ALA A 234 -9.37 -11.69 -12.48
N TYR A 235 -10.58 -11.94 -12.97
CA TYR A 235 -11.81 -11.57 -12.26
C TYR A 235 -12.15 -12.58 -11.15
N ALA A 236 -11.90 -13.87 -11.38
CA ALA A 236 -12.02 -14.90 -10.34
C ALA A 236 -11.04 -14.60 -9.19
N ALA A 237 -9.77 -14.40 -9.50
CA ALA A 237 -8.76 -14.01 -8.50
C ALA A 237 -9.12 -12.69 -7.79
N ALA A 238 -9.66 -11.70 -8.50
CA ALA A 238 -10.10 -10.45 -7.90
C ALA A 238 -11.25 -10.64 -6.90
N LYS A 239 -12.17 -11.56 -7.19
CA LYS A 239 -13.28 -11.89 -6.30
C LYS A 239 -12.80 -12.64 -5.06
N GLU A 240 -11.93 -13.62 -5.22
CA GLU A 240 -11.31 -14.35 -4.11
C GLU A 240 -10.53 -13.40 -3.19
N GLU A 241 -9.71 -12.51 -3.77
CA GLU A 241 -8.99 -11.49 -3.00
C GLU A 241 -9.95 -10.53 -2.27
N LEU A 242 -11.10 -10.19 -2.89
CA LEU A 242 -12.07 -9.31 -2.27
C LEU A 242 -12.70 -9.96 -1.03
N GLU A 243 -13.06 -11.23 -1.10
CA GLU A 243 -13.60 -12.00 0.01
C GLU A 243 -12.55 -12.16 1.12
N PHE A 244 -11.34 -12.57 0.77
CA PHE A 244 -10.23 -12.66 1.70
C PHE A 244 -9.95 -11.34 2.43
N PHE A 245 -9.94 -10.20 1.74
CA PHE A 245 -9.68 -8.92 2.41
C PHE A 245 -10.84 -8.44 3.28
N LYS A 246 -12.08 -8.83 2.98
CA LYS A 246 -13.22 -8.59 3.89
C LYS A 246 -13.05 -9.39 5.18
N GLU A 247 -12.68 -10.66 5.08
CA GLU A 247 -12.42 -11.53 6.24
C GLU A 247 -11.26 -11.01 7.09
N MET A 248 -10.22 -10.48 6.44
CA MET A 248 -9.09 -9.82 7.10
C MET A 248 -9.44 -8.46 7.72
N GLY A 249 -10.62 -7.88 7.45
CA GLY A 249 -10.99 -6.54 7.92
C GLY A 249 -10.19 -5.42 7.24
N LEU A 250 -9.83 -5.60 5.98
CA LEU A 250 -9.07 -4.65 5.17
C LEU A 250 -9.94 -3.80 4.24
N LEU A 251 -11.27 -4.01 4.22
CA LEU A 251 -12.22 -3.31 3.36
C LEU A 251 -13.30 -2.59 4.16
#